data_f330e24010a6c0f5081044da6a83d425
#
_entry.id   f330e24010a6c0f5081044da6a83d425
#
_cell.length_a   1.000
_cell.length_b   1.000
_cell.length_c   1.000
_cell.angle_alpha   90.00
_cell.angle_beta   90.00
_cell.angle_gamma   90.00
#
_symmetry.space_group_name_H-M   'P 1'
#
loop_
_entity.id
_entity.type
_entity.pdbx_description
1 polymer ?
#
loop_
_entity_poly.entity_id
_entity_poly.type
_entity_poly.pdbx_seq_one_letter_code
_entity_poly.pdbx_strand_id
1 'polypeptide(L)'
;LDRLRLTEARIGGMAAGLRKVASLPDPIGEVLDGWKRPNGLEISRVRVPLGVVAIIYENRPNVTSDAFGLCLKSGNAAFLRGSSGAITSNQAIAMSAAYGC
;
A
#
# COMPACT_ATOMS: atom_id res chain seq x y z
N LEU A 1 -2.98 -10.03 -22.57
CA LEU A 1 -1.58 -9.62 -22.76
C LEU A 1 -1.37 -8.12 -22.57
N ASP A 2 -2.32 -7.32 -23.03
CA ASP A 2 -2.25 -5.87 -22.89
C ASP A 2 -2.13 -5.42 -21.43
N ARG A 3 -2.82 -6.10 -20.53
CA ARG A 3 -2.80 -5.78 -19.10
C ARG A 3 -1.46 -6.07 -18.41
N LEU A 4 -0.66 -6.93 -19.02
CA LEU A 4 0.65 -7.33 -18.48
C LEU A 4 1.80 -6.49 -19.03
N ARG A 5 1.54 -5.74 -20.11
CA ARG A 5 2.57 -4.97 -20.79
C ARG A 5 2.86 -3.67 -20.04
N LEU A 6 4.12 -3.50 -19.65
CA LEU A 6 4.57 -2.27 -19.03
C LEU A 6 5.03 -1.29 -20.10
N THR A 7 4.27 -0.23 -20.31
CA THR A 7 4.64 0.88 -21.19
C THR A 7 5.08 2.07 -20.35
N GLU A 8 5.75 3.05 -20.97
CA GLU A 8 6.12 4.28 -20.26
C GLU A 8 4.90 4.99 -19.67
N ALA A 9 3.77 5.01 -20.41
CA ALA A 9 2.53 5.61 -19.92
C ALA A 9 2.01 4.89 -18.68
N ARG A 10 2.04 3.57 -18.68
CA ARG A 10 1.58 2.77 -17.52
C ARG A 10 2.49 2.94 -16.32
N ILE A 11 3.81 2.94 -16.54
CA ILE A 11 4.78 3.16 -15.47
C ILE A 11 4.60 4.57 -14.90
N GLY A 12 4.39 5.57 -15.75
CA GLY A 12 4.09 6.93 -15.31
C GLY A 12 2.81 7.02 -14.48
N GLY A 13 1.77 6.28 -14.88
CA GLY A 13 0.51 6.20 -14.12
C GLY A 13 0.71 5.55 -12.75
N MET A 14 1.50 4.49 -12.68
CA MET A 14 1.84 3.84 -11.40
C MET A 14 2.60 4.78 -10.48
N ALA A 15 3.59 5.49 -11.01
CA ALA A 15 4.35 6.47 -10.25
C ALA A 15 3.47 7.62 -9.77
N ALA A 16 2.54 8.10 -10.59
CA ALA A 16 1.57 9.12 -10.20
C ALA A 16 0.67 8.63 -9.07
N GLY A 17 0.23 7.38 -9.13
CA GLY A 17 -0.56 6.76 -8.06
C GLY A 17 0.19 6.71 -6.74
N LEU A 18 1.47 6.33 -6.78
CA LEU A 18 2.33 6.33 -5.59
C LEU A 18 2.54 7.72 -5.01
N ARG A 19 2.73 8.73 -5.85
CA ARG A 19 2.84 10.12 -5.40
C ARG A 19 1.55 10.59 -4.74
N LYS A 20 0.41 10.19 -5.27
CA LYS A 20 -0.89 10.51 -4.68
C LYS A 20 -1.03 9.89 -3.29
N VAL A 21 -0.65 8.64 -3.12
CA VAL A 21 -0.64 7.98 -1.80
C VAL A 21 0.31 8.70 -0.85
N ALA A 22 1.50 9.09 -1.32
CA ALA A 22 2.47 9.81 -0.50
C ALA A 22 1.95 11.16 -0.04
N SER A 23 1.07 11.81 -0.82
CA SER A 23 0.49 13.11 -0.48
C SER A 23 -0.64 13.01 0.56
N LEU A 24 -1.15 11.82 0.83
CA LEU A 24 -2.20 11.63 1.83
C LEU A 24 -1.64 11.87 3.24
N PRO A 25 -2.49 12.31 4.19
CA PRO A 25 -2.06 12.42 5.59
C PRO A 25 -1.58 11.07 6.13
N ASP A 26 -0.60 11.11 7.02
CA ASP A 26 -0.10 9.90 7.68
C ASP A 26 -1.19 9.34 8.60
N PRO A 27 -1.69 8.12 8.37
CA PRO A 27 -2.74 7.55 9.20
C PRO A 27 -2.22 6.99 10.54
N ILE A 28 -0.91 6.78 10.67
CA ILE A 28 -0.34 6.18 11.88
C ILE A 28 -0.44 7.16 13.03
N GLY A 29 -1.07 6.71 14.11
CA GLY A 29 -1.25 7.56 15.28
C GLY A 29 -2.43 8.53 15.19
N GLU A 30 -3.19 8.51 14.09
CA GLU A 30 -4.36 9.37 13.95
C GLU A 30 -5.42 9.00 14.98
N VAL A 31 -5.89 10.00 15.75
CA VAL A 31 -6.98 9.82 16.71
C VAL A 31 -8.30 9.99 15.98
N LEU A 32 -9.10 8.92 15.95
CA LEU A 32 -10.40 8.93 15.27
C LEU A 32 -11.47 9.59 16.12
N ASP A 33 -11.50 9.28 17.39
CA ASP A 33 -12.38 9.89 18.36
C ASP A 33 -11.80 9.70 19.77
N GLY A 34 -12.41 10.38 20.75
CA GLY A 34 -12.00 10.26 22.13
C GLY A 34 -13.13 10.71 23.04
N TRP A 35 -13.18 10.16 24.25
CA TRP A 35 -14.20 10.53 25.23
C TRP A 35 -13.68 10.29 26.64
N LYS A 36 -14.33 10.96 27.59
CA LYS A 36 -14.02 10.83 29.00
C LYS A 36 -15.15 10.09 29.72
N ARG A 37 -14.78 9.08 30.48
CA ARG A 37 -15.75 8.32 31.28
C ARG A 37 -16.06 9.06 32.58
N PRO A 38 -17.23 8.79 33.20
CA PRO A 38 -17.60 9.43 34.48
C PRO A 38 -16.58 9.22 35.59
N ASN A 39 -15.82 8.12 35.56
CA ASN A 39 -14.77 7.84 36.55
C ASN A 39 -13.47 8.61 36.29
N GLY A 40 -13.43 9.48 35.27
CA GLY A 40 -12.26 10.26 34.93
C GLY A 40 -11.35 9.60 33.89
N LEU A 41 -11.63 8.37 33.47
CA LEU A 41 -10.83 7.67 32.47
C LEU A 41 -11.01 8.31 31.08
N GLU A 42 -9.90 8.67 30.45
CA GLU A 42 -9.89 9.17 29.08
C GLU A 42 -9.66 8.03 28.12
N ILE A 43 -10.56 7.88 27.15
CA ILE A 43 -10.50 6.82 26.14
C ILE A 43 -10.37 7.48 24.76
N SER A 44 -9.43 6.99 23.96
CA SER A 44 -9.30 7.43 22.57
C SER A 44 -9.17 6.23 21.66
N ARG A 45 -9.65 6.40 20.42
CA ARG A 45 -9.52 5.40 19.36
C ARG A 45 -8.44 5.88 18.41
N VAL A 46 -7.36 5.13 18.30
CA VAL A 46 -6.17 5.53 17.58
C VAL A 46 -5.87 4.50 16.48
N ARG A 47 -5.49 4.97 15.29
CA ARG A 47 -5.07 4.09 14.20
C ARG A 47 -3.68 3.52 14.49
N VAL A 48 -3.54 2.22 14.32
CA VAL A 48 -2.26 1.51 14.45
C VAL A 48 -2.04 0.60 13.25
N PRO A 49 -0.78 0.28 12.91
CA PRO A 49 -0.52 -0.70 11.85
C PRO A 49 -1.08 -2.08 12.20
N LEU A 50 -1.53 -2.80 11.16
CA LEU A 50 -1.99 -4.18 11.33
C LEU A 50 -0.84 -5.18 11.47
N GLY A 51 0.34 -4.84 10.93
CA GLY A 51 1.50 -5.72 10.89
C GLY A 51 1.81 -6.14 9.47
N VAL A 52 1.46 -7.35 9.09
CA VAL A 52 1.67 -7.88 7.74
C VAL A 52 0.32 -8.03 7.04
N VAL A 53 0.21 -7.46 5.84
CA VAL A 53 -1.01 -7.57 5.00
C VAL A 53 -0.68 -8.44 3.81
N ALA A 54 -1.44 -9.52 3.62
CA ALA A 54 -1.30 -10.39 2.47
C ALA A 54 -2.32 -10.00 1.41
N ILE A 55 -1.87 -9.82 0.18
CA ILE A 55 -2.71 -9.42 -0.94
C ILE A 55 -2.51 -10.41 -2.08
N ILE A 56 -3.61 -11.02 -2.53
CA ILE A 56 -3.64 -11.95 -3.65
C ILE A 56 -4.37 -11.26 -4.79
N TYR A 57 -3.73 -11.17 -5.94
CA TYR A 57 -4.28 -10.46 -7.08
C TYR A 57 -3.97 -11.16 -8.40
N GLU A 58 -4.67 -10.76 -9.46
CA GLU A 58 -4.55 -11.36 -10.78
C GLU A 58 -3.58 -10.58 -11.69
N ASN A 59 -3.85 -10.58 -12.99
CA ASN A 59 -2.98 -10.05 -14.04
C ASN A 59 -3.01 -8.52 -14.13
N ARG A 60 -2.65 -7.82 -13.08
CA ARG A 60 -2.61 -6.36 -13.04
C ARG A 60 -1.34 -5.88 -12.34
N PRO A 61 -0.26 -5.64 -13.10
CA PRO A 61 1.01 -5.23 -12.50
C PRO A 61 0.94 -3.96 -11.65
N ASN A 62 0.03 -3.03 -11.99
CA ASN A 62 -0.16 -1.81 -11.22
C ASN A 62 -0.61 -2.07 -9.77
N VAL A 63 -1.26 -3.22 -9.52
CA VAL A 63 -1.68 -3.57 -8.15
C VAL A 63 -0.46 -3.77 -7.25
N THR A 64 0.66 -4.27 -7.77
CA THR A 64 1.89 -4.44 -7.00
C THR A 64 2.38 -3.13 -6.42
N SER A 65 2.45 -2.08 -7.23
CA SER A 65 2.90 -0.76 -6.75
C SER A 65 1.87 -0.11 -5.83
N ASP A 66 0.58 -0.22 -6.14
CA ASP A 66 -0.48 0.36 -5.31
C ASP A 66 -0.53 -0.30 -3.94
N ALA A 67 -0.46 -1.64 -3.90
CA ALA A 67 -0.46 -2.39 -2.65
C ALA A 67 0.77 -2.04 -1.80
N PHE A 68 1.94 -1.97 -2.40
CA PHE A 68 3.16 -1.56 -1.71
C PHE A 68 3.02 -0.17 -1.10
N GLY A 69 2.55 0.80 -1.90
CA GLY A 69 2.42 2.18 -1.42
C GLY A 69 1.44 2.32 -0.26
N LEU A 70 0.28 1.68 -0.37
CA LEU A 70 -0.74 1.74 0.69
C LEU A 70 -0.26 1.03 1.97
N CYS A 71 0.37 -0.14 1.86
CA CYS A 71 0.90 -0.84 3.02
C CYS A 71 2.02 -0.05 3.70
N LEU A 72 2.94 0.49 2.92
CA LEU A 72 4.03 1.31 3.46
C LEU A 72 3.49 2.55 4.17
N LYS A 73 2.53 3.26 3.56
CA LYS A 73 1.93 4.47 4.13
C LYS A 73 1.22 4.18 5.45
N SER A 74 0.57 3.04 5.56
CA SER A 74 -0.12 2.63 6.79
C SER A 74 0.78 1.91 7.80
N GLY A 75 2.08 1.80 7.53
CA GLY A 75 3.04 1.21 8.44
C GLY A 75 3.03 -0.31 8.45
N ASN A 76 2.48 -0.96 7.43
CA ASN A 76 2.37 -2.40 7.34
C ASN A 76 3.40 -3.00 6.37
N ALA A 77 3.81 -4.22 6.64
CA ALA A 77 4.55 -5.02 5.67
C ALA A 77 3.57 -5.65 4.69
N ALA A 78 3.95 -5.78 3.44
CA ALA A 78 3.11 -6.36 2.40
C ALA A 78 3.65 -7.72 1.97
N PHE A 79 2.78 -8.71 1.94
CA PHE A 79 3.04 -10.02 1.34
C PHE A 79 2.17 -10.13 0.08
N LEU A 80 2.83 -10.07 -1.09
CA LEU A 80 2.12 -9.95 -2.36
C LEU A 80 2.20 -11.26 -3.14
N ARG A 81 1.05 -11.70 -3.67
CA ARG A 81 0.98 -12.86 -4.55
C ARG A 81 0.19 -12.52 -5.81
N GLY A 82 0.90 -12.43 -6.92
CA GLY A 82 0.30 -12.25 -8.23
C GLY A 82 0.13 -13.58 -8.96
N SER A 83 -0.41 -13.51 -10.19
CA SER A 83 -0.53 -14.69 -11.04
C SER A 83 0.82 -15.07 -11.64
N SER A 84 0.98 -16.34 -12.01
CA SER A 84 2.20 -16.82 -12.67
C SER A 84 2.44 -16.15 -14.02
N GLY A 85 1.37 -15.72 -14.71
CA GLY A 85 1.49 -15.05 -16.00
C GLY A 85 2.08 -13.64 -15.91
N ALA A 86 2.07 -13.01 -14.75
CA ALA A 86 2.58 -11.66 -14.54
C ALA A 86 3.80 -11.62 -13.61
N ILE A 87 4.40 -12.77 -13.30
CA ILE A 87 5.42 -12.85 -12.26
C ILE A 87 6.65 -12.00 -12.56
N THR A 88 7.09 -11.94 -13.80
CA THR A 88 8.28 -11.15 -14.20
C THR A 88 8.04 -9.67 -13.97
N SER A 89 6.90 -9.14 -14.42
CA SER A 89 6.54 -7.74 -14.23
C SER A 89 6.37 -7.40 -12.74
N ASN A 90 5.70 -8.28 -12.00
CA ASN A 90 5.46 -8.08 -10.57
C ASN A 90 6.77 -8.07 -9.79
N GLN A 91 7.70 -8.97 -10.11
CA GLN A 91 9.01 -9.01 -9.46
C GLN A 91 9.83 -7.76 -9.76
N ALA A 92 9.81 -7.29 -11.02
CA ALA A 92 10.52 -6.07 -11.39
C ALA A 92 9.99 -4.85 -10.61
N ILE A 93 8.68 -4.71 -10.51
CA ILE A 93 8.04 -3.62 -9.77
C ILE A 93 8.38 -3.71 -8.29
N ALA A 94 8.27 -4.89 -7.69
CA ALA A 94 8.54 -5.08 -6.27
C ALA A 94 10.00 -4.78 -5.93
N MET A 95 10.95 -5.22 -6.75
CA MET A 95 12.36 -4.93 -6.55
C MET A 95 12.66 -3.44 -6.67
N SER A 96 12.08 -2.78 -7.66
CA SER A 96 12.27 -1.33 -7.85
C SER A 96 11.72 -0.56 -6.65
N ALA A 97 10.56 -0.95 -6.14
CA ALA A 97 9.97 -0.32 -4.96
C ALA A 97 10.83 -0.55 -3.70
N ALA A 98 11.36 -1.75 -3.52
CA ALA A 98 12.23 -2.07 -2.39
C ALA A 98 13.52 -1.25 -2.41
N TYR A 99 14.12 -1.04 -3.57
CA TYR A 99 15.31 -0.21 -3.72
C TYR A 99 15.02 1.27 -3.51
N GLY A 100 13.79 1.73 -3.75
CA GLY A 100 13.39 3.10 -3.54
C GLY A 100 13.16 3.49 -2.08
N CYS A 101 13.16 2.52 -1.19
CA CYS A 101 12.94 2.77 0.25
C CYS A 101 14.22 3.10 1.00
#